data_a0b73e21efd45be5f07a745a9bbf43ec
#
_entry.id   a0b73e21efd45be5f07a745a9bbf43ec
#
_cell.length_a   1.000
_cell.length_b   1.000
_cell.length_c   1.000
_cell.angle_alpha   90.00
_cell.angle_beta   90.00
_cell.angle_gamma   90.00
#
_symmetry.space_group_name_H-M   'P 1'
#
loop_
_entity.id
_entity.type
_entity.pdbx_description
1 polymer ?
#
loop_
_entity_poly.entity_id
_entity_poly.type
_entity_poly.pdbx_seq_one_letter_code
_entity_poly.pdbx_strand_id
1 'polypeptide(L)'
;HIKIKHLLSHRSGIFNYTNDPDYTNFMTTPQTKEQLLSRIRGYRPEFSPGSKHKYSNSNYVLLGFIIESLYDKPLKEIITKKITQPLNLNSTYYGNSIEIEENEASSYRHNGHWIKQPETHMSVPHGAGAIVSTAKDTNQFFTALFDGRLISSDSLRAMIKLEDGYGLGMTAAPFGE
;
A
#
# COMPACT_ATOMS: atom_id res chain seq x y z
N HIS A 1 4.51 -1.22 -22.82
CA HIS A 1 4.65 -2.17 -21.71
C HIS A 1 4.72 -1.43 -20.37
N ILE A 2 3.99 -1.91 -19.35
CA ILE A 2 4.07 -1.40 -17.98
C ILE A 2 5.42 -1.82 -17.38
N LYS A 3 6.09 -0.89 -16.68
CA LYS A 3 7.34 -1.13 -15.93
C LYS A 3 7.08 -1.01 -14.44
N ILE A 4 7.93 -1.60 -13.59
CA ILE A 4 7.83 -1.49 -12.12
C ILE A 4 7.75 -0.03 -11.67
N LYS A 5 8.57 0.86 -12.26
CA LYS A 5 8.51 2.28 -11.96
C LYS A 5 7.13 2.92 -12.21
N HIS A 6 6.38 2.43 -13.23
CA HIS A 6 5.04 2.95 -13.50
C HIS A 6 4.03 2.53 -12.43
N LEU A 7 4.20 1.36 -11.82
CA LEU A 7 3.40 0.92 -10.68
C LEU A 7 3.74 1.77 -9.44
N LEU A 8 5.03 1.90 -9.11
CA LEU A 8 5.51 2.66 -7.95
C LEU A 8 5.10 4.14 -7.98
N SER A 9 5.07 4.76 -9.17
CA SER A 9 4.75 6.18 -9.35
C SER A 9 3.31 6.45 -9.80
N HIS A 10 2.42 5.45 -9.76
CA HIS A 10 1.02 5.56 -10.22
C HIS A 10 0.86 6.09 -11.66
N ARG A 11 1.77 5.67 -12.55
CA ARG A 11 1.76 6.03 -13.99
C ARG A 11 1.51 4.84 -14.91
N SER A 12 0.91 3.76 -14.38
CA SER A 12 0.65 2.53 -15.14
C SER A 12 -0.53 2.62 -16.11
N GLY A 13 -1.51 3.46 -15.82
CA GLY A 13 -2.81 3.47 -16.50
C GLY A 13 -3.76 2.37 -16.05
N ILE A 14 -3.40 1.57 -15.05
CA ILE A 14 -4.27 0.52 -14.50
C ILE A 14 -5.36 1.17 -13.66
N PHE A 15 -6.63 0.82 -13.94
CA PHE A 15 -7.80 1.29 -13.19
C PHE A 15 -7.65 0.98 -11.71
N ASN A 16 -8.08 1.91 -10.85
CA ASN A 16 -8.10 1.71 -9.41
C ASN A 16 -9.30 0.86 -9.01
N TYR A 17 -9.09 -0.42 -8.69
CA TYR A 17 -10.16 -1.36 -8.33
C TYR A 17 -11.01 -0.92 -7.13
N THR A 18 -10.48 -0.04 -6.26
CA THR A 18 -11.26 0.52 -5.15
C THR A 18 -12.28 1.59 -5.59
N ASN A 19 -12.24 2.00 -6.86
CA ASN A 19 -13.24 2.87 -7.48
C ASN A 19 -14.36 2.08 -8.18
N ASP A 20 -14.31 0.75 -8.13
CA ASP A 20 -15.40 -0.10 -8.63
C ASP A 20 -16.66 0.12 -7.77
N PRO A 21 -17.82 0.38 -8.38
CA PRO A 21 -19.09 0.44 -7.64
C PRO A 21 -19.36 -0.81 -6.77
N ASP A 22 -18.85 -1.97 -7.16
CA ASP A 22 -18.97 -3.24 -6.43
C ASP A 22 -17.96 -3.39 -5.29
N TYR A 23 -17.03 -2.44 -5.09
CA TYR A 23 -15.95 -2.55 -4.10
C TYR A 23 -16.47 -2.84 -2.69
N THR A 24 -17.53 -2.14 -2.26
CA THR A 24 -18.12 -2.30 -0.91
C THR A 24 -18.73 -3.68 -0.67
N ASN A 25 -19.11 -4.40 -1.74
CA ASN A 25 -19.70 -5.73 -1.64
C ASN A 25 -18.65 -6.82 -1.37
N PHE A 26 -17.39 -6.60 -1.76
CA PHE A 26 -16.36 -7.61 -1.57
C PHE A 26 -15.25 -7.19 -0.60
N MET A 27 -15.13 -5.92 -0.22
CA MET A 27 -14.02 -5.44 0.60
C MET A 27 -13.96 -6.08 1.99
N THR A 28 -15.08 -6.57 2.51
CA THR A 28 -15.18 -7.19 3.85
C THR A 28 -14.96 -8.70 3.84
N THR A 29 -14.78 -9.31 2.67
CA THR A 29 -14.63 -10.76 2.51
C THR A 29 -13.21 -11.13 2.04
N PRO A 30 -12.68 -12.28 2.46
CA PRO A 30 -11.39 -12.77 1.98
C PRO A 30 -11.36 -12.83 0.45
N GLN A 31 -10.30 -12.31 -0.15
CA GLN A 31 -10.04 -12.40 -1.59
C GLN A 31 -8.76 -13.17 -1.83
N THR A 32 -8.78 -14.10 -2.79
CA THR A 32 -7.55 -14.76 -3.25
C THR A 32 -6.79 -13.87 -4.22
N LYS A 33 -5.52 -14.21 -4.45
CA LYS A 33 -4.68 -13.56 -5.47
C LYS A 33 -5.34 -13.61 -6.86
N GLU A 34 -5.88 -14.77 -7.21
CA GLU A 34 -6.54 -15.01 -8.50
C GLU A 34 -7.79 -14.15 -8.67
N GLN A 35 -8.58 -14.00 -7.61
CA GLN A 35 -9.78 -13.15 -7.60
C GLN A 35 -9.41 -11.67 -7.81
N LEU A 36 -8.42 -11.16 -7.07
CA LEU A 36 -7.95 -9.78 -7.23
C LEU A 36 -7.33 -9.54 -8.61
N LEU A 37 -6.50 -10.47 -9.10
CA LEU A 37 -5.93 -10.36 -10.44
C LEU A 37 -7.00 -10.41 -11.52
N SER A 38 -8.03 -11.25 -11.38
CA SER A 38 -9.15 -11.33 -12.32
C SER A 38 -9.92 -10.01 -12.36
N ARG A 39 -10.21 -9.40 -11.20
CA ARG A 39 -10.85 -8.08 -11.12
C ARG A 39 -10.00 -7.01 -11.82
N ILE A 40 -8.72 -6.90 -11.45
CA ILE A 40 -7.83 -5.89 -12.04
C ILE A 40 -7.71 -6.04 -13.55
N ARG A 41 -7.65 -7.27 -14.06
CA ARG A 41 -7.62 -7.56 -15.51
C ARG A 41 -8.92 -7.24 -16.24
N GLY A 42 -10.05 -7.29 -15.54
CA GLY A 42 -11.38 -7.01 -16.10
C GLY A 42 -11.59 -5.54 -16.48
N TYR A 43 -10.80 -4.62 -15.92
CA TYR A 43 -10.93 -3.20 -16.22
C TYR A 43 -10.13 -2.78 -17.46
N ARG A 44 -10.69 -1.83 -18.20
CA ARG A 44 -9.97 -1.19 -19.31
C ARG A 44 -8.87 -0.28 -18.79
N PRO A 45 -7.69 -0.26 -19.39
CA PRO A 45 -6.67 0.74 -19.10
C PRO A 45 -7.21 2.16 -19.30
N GLU A 46 -6.86 3.08 -18.40
CA GLU A 46 -7.34 4.46 -18.44
C GLU A 46 -6.47 5.35 -19.34
N PHE A 47 -5.20 5.00 -19.50
CA PHE A 47 -4.22 5.70 -20.34
C PHE A 47 -2.99 4.84 -20.62
N SER A 48 -2.17 5.27 -21.57
CA SER A 48 -0.90 4.59 -21.89
C SER A 48 0.12 4.71 -20.77
N PRO A 49 0.84 3.64 -20.39
CA PRO A 49 1.81 3.66 -19.31
C PRO A 49 2.85 4.78 -19.48
N GLY A 50 3.05 5.57 -18.44
CA GLY A 50 3.99 6.69 -18.40
C GLY A 50 3.44 8.03 -18.92
N SER A 51 2.25 8.06 -19.54
CA SER A 51 1.74 9.29 -20.15
C SER A 51 1.20 10.33 -19.15
N LYS A 52 0.73 9.89 -17.99
CA LYS A 52 0.28 10.76 -16.90
C LYS A 52 0.28 10.05 -15.56
N HIS A 53 0.14 10.80 -14.48
CA HIS A 53 -0.07 10.31 -13.12
C HIS A 53 -1.58 10.15 -12.83
N LYS A 54 -1.96 9.01 -12.23
CA LYS A 54 -3.27 8.81 -11.60
C LYS A 54 -3.16 7.72 -10.54
N TYR A 55 -3.45 8.06 -9.29
CA TYR A 55 -3.37 7.13 -8.16
C TYR A 55 -4.23 5.89 -8.38
N SER A 56 -3.68 4.71 -8.11
CA SER A 56 -4.37 3.44 -8.22
C SER A 56 -3.82 2.42 -7.20
N ASN A 57 -4.67 1.95 -6.30
CA ASN A 57 -4.34 0.88 -5.36
C ASN A 57 -3.99 -0.43 -6.09
N SER A 58 -4.56 -0.67 -7.29
CA SER A 58 -4.22 -1.83 -8.11
C SER A 58 -2.72 -1.96 -8.36
N ASN A 59 -2.00 -0.83 -8.48
CA ASN A 59 -0.55 -0.83 -8.68
C ASN A 59 0.18 -1.50 -7.51
N TYR A 60 -0.19 -1.16 -6.30
CA TYR A 60 0.50 -1.66 -5.09
C TYR A 60 0.06 -3.07 -4.71
N VAL A 61 -1.17 -3.46 -5.01
CA VAL A 61 -1.58 -4.87 -4.96
C VAL A 61 -0.71 -5.71 -5.89
N LEU A 62 -0.51 -5.26 -7.14
CA LEU A 62 0.36 -5.95 -8.11
C LEU A 62 1.82 -5.98 -7.66
N LEU A 63 2.35 -4.89 -7.08
CA LEU A 63 3.70 -4.85 -6.50
C LEU A 63 3.84 -5.88 -5.37
N GLY A 64 2.83 -6.00 -4.49
CA GLY A 64 2.81 -7.04 -3.45
C GLY A 64 2.94 -8.45 -4.04
N PHE A 65 2.13 -8.78 -5.05
CA PHE A 65 2.21 -10.09 -5.72
C PHE A 65 3.52 -10.33 -6.48
N ILE A 66 4.12 -9.28 -7.06
CA ILE A 66 5.44 -9.37 -7.68
C ILE A 66 6.51 -9.69 -6.63
N ILE A 67 6.47 -9.03 -5.48
CA ILE A 67 7.39 -9.27 -4.38
C ILE A 67 7.24 -10.70 -3.86
N GLU A 68 6.01 -11.19 -3.64
CA GLU A 68 5.76 -12.57 -3.24
C GLU A 68 6.33 -13.58 -4.23
N SER A 69 6.14 -13.33 -5.53
CA SER A 69 6.68 -14.18 -6.59
C SER A 69 8.21 -14.19 -6.65
N LEU A 70 8.87 -13.05 -6.35
CA LEU A 70 10.33 -12.94 -6.35
C LEU A 70 10.99 -13.66 -5.15
N TYR A 71 10.32 -13.64 -4.00
CA TYR A 71 10.86 -14.22 -2.77
C TYR A 71 10.31 -15.63 -2.47
N ASP A 72 9.32 -16.09 -3.23
CA ASP A 72 8.57 -17.33 -2.97
C ASP A 72 8.07 -17.42 -1.50
N LYS A 73 7.52 -16.31 -1.02
CA LYS A 73 7.04 -16.14 0.36
C LYS A 73 5.87 -15.17 0.44
N PRO A 74 4.96 -15.34 1.44
CA PRO A 74 3.92 -14.36 1.71
C PRO A 74 4.49 -12.98 2.02
N LEU A 75 3.80 -11.92 1.56
CA LEU A 75 4.20 -10.52 1.79
C LEU A 75 4.40 -10.20 3.28
N LYS A 76 3.55 -10.77 4.15
CA LYS A 76 3.68 -10.68 5.61
C LYS A 76 5.08 -11.08 6.10
N GLU A 77 5.57 -12.25 5.66
CA GLU A 77 6.89 -12.73 6.07
C GLU A 77 8.03 -11.85 5.51
N ILE A 78 7.87 -11.36 4.28
CA ILE A 78 8.88 -10.52 3.64
C ILE A 78 9.01 -9.19 4.38
N ILE A 79 7.87 -8.53 4.69
CA ILE A 79 7.85 -7.29 5.46
C ILE A 79 8.48 -7.51 6.84
N THR A 80 8.10 -8.60 7.52
CA THR A 80 8.66 -8.93 8.83
C THR A 80 10.18 -9.07 8.76
N LYS A 81 10.71 -9.88 7.85
CA LYS A 81 12.14 -10.17 7.77
C LYS A 81 12.99 -9.01 7.22
N LYS A 82 12.42 -8.20 6.32
CA LYS A 82 13.19 -7.16 5.61
C LYS A 82 13.04 -5.78 6.23
N ILE A 83 11.97 -5.53 7.00
CA ILE A 83 11.64 -4.21 7.51
C ILE A 83 11.46 -4.24 9.03
N THR A 84 10.43 -4.94 9.55
CA THR A 84 10.06 -4.74 10.95
C THR A 84 11.05 -5.35 11.94
N GLN A 85 11.55 -6.54 11.70
CA GLN A 85 12.58 -7.16 12.55
C GLN A 85 13.90 -6.38 12.55
N PRO A 86 14.54 -6.05 11.40
CA PRO A 86 15.80 -5.32 11.40
C PRO A 86 15.72 -3.93 12.04
N LEU A 87 14.55 -3.33 12.06
CA LEU A 87 14.32 -2.02 12.64
C LEU A 87 13.70 -2.05 14.04
N ASN A 88 13.43 -3.23 14.61
CA ASN A 88 12.73 -3.41 15.89
C ASN A 88 11.38 -2.67 15.94
N LEU A 89 10.59 -2.71 14.85
CA LEU A 89 9.25 -2.13 14.79
C LEU A 89 8.25 -3.12 15.38
N ASN A 90 8.16 -3.16 16.70
CA ASN A 90 7.42 -4.21 17.42
C ASN A 90 5.89 -4.05 17.35
N SER A 91 5.41 -2.87 16.96
CA SER A 91 3.99 -2.57 16.77
C SER A 91 3.64 -2.32 15.31
N THR A 92 4.46 -2.86 14.37
CA THR A 92 4.21 -2.77 12.92
C THR A 92 4.16 -4.16 12.32
N TYR A 93 3.06 -4.47 11.67
CA TYR A 93 2.81 -5.79 11.10
C TYR A 93 1.82 -5.75 9.93
N TYR A 94 1.76 -6.83 9.17
CA TYR A 94 0.69 -7.04 8.21
C TYR A 94 -0.58 -7.42 8.97
N GLY A 95 -1.63 -6.59 8.87
CA GLY A 95 -2.85 -6.70 9.66
C GLY A 95 -3.68 -7.95 9.36
N ASN A 96 -4.53 -8.25 10.31
CA ASN A 96 -5.63 -9.22 10.22
C ASN A 96 -6.94 -8.48 10.55
N SER A 97 -7.90 -9.16 11.17
CA SER A 97 -9.06 -8.52 11.81
C SER A 97 -8.60 -7.58 12.92
N ILE A 98 -9.35 -6.50 13.15
CA ILE A 98 -9.03 -5.51 14.18
C ILE A 98 -9.14 -6.13 15.57
N GLU A 99 -8.05 -6.09 16.31
CA GLU A 99 -7.94 -6.58 17.68
C GLU A 99 -7.99 -5.39 18.67
N ILE A 100 -9.21 -4.98 19.07
CA ILE A 100 -9.41 -3.82 19.95
C ILE A 100 -8.68 -4.00 21.30
N GLU A 101 -8.63 -5.23 21.82
CA GLU A 101 -7.93 -5.56 23.07
C GLU A 101 -6.40 -5.37 22.94
N GLU A 102 -5.86 -5.40 21.72
CA GLU A 102 -4.46 -5.09 21.41
C GLU A 102 -4.23 -3.61 21.02
N ASN A 103 -5.15 -2.71 21.41
CA ASN A 103 -5.13 -1.27 21.11
C ASN A 103 -5.22 -0.92 19.61
N GLU A 104 -5.78 -1.79 18.78
CA GLU A 104 -6.07 -1.44 17.39
C GLU A 104 -7.32 -0.55 17.29
N ALA A 105 -7.23 0.51 16.49
CA ALA A 105 -8.32 1.46 16.31
C ALA A 105 -9.33 0.98 15.28
N SER A 106 -10.62 0.99 15.61
CA SER A 106 -11.70 0.83 14.64
C SER A 106 -11.86 2.08 13.78
N SER A 107 -12.33 1.91 12.55
CA SER A 107 -12.62 2.98 11.62
C SER A 107 -14.02 3.55 11.84
N TYR A 108 -14.16 4.88 11.84
CA TYR A 108 -15.42 5.58 12.02
C TYR A 108 -15.60 6.69 10.97
N ARG A 109 -16.85 6.90 10.57
CA ARG A 109 -17.28 8.06 9.77
C ARG A 109 -18.11 9.00 10.66
N HIS A 110 -17.87 10.30 10.56
CA HIS A 110 -18.69 11.29 11.22
C HIS A 110 -19.74 11.84 10.25
N ASN A 111 -21.03 11.73 10.66
CA ASN A 111 -22.16 12.33 9.97
C ASN A 111 -23.19 12.79 11.03
N GLY A 112 -22.85 13.91 11.73
CA GLY A 112 -23.60 14.34 12.92
C GLY A 112 -23.35 13.50 14.17
N HIS A 113 -23.01 12.23 14.00
CA HIS A 113 -22.56 11.29 15.04
C HIS A 113 -21.52 10.32 14.46
N TRP A 114 -20.78 9.61 15.32
CA TRP A 114 -19.78 8.64 14.91
C TRP A 114 -20.43 7.30 14.53
N ILE A 115 -20.20 6.86 13.31
CA ILE A 115 -20.72 5.59 12.77
C ILE A 115 -19.53 4.69 12.49
N LYS A 116 -19.45 3.53 13.21
CA LYS A 116 -18.43 2.52 12.95
C LYS A 116 -18.56 2.00 11.52
N GLN A 117 -17.43 1.96 10.81
CA GLN A 117 -17.41 1.46 9.43
C GLN A 117 -17.15 -0.05 9.39
N PRO A 118 -17.60 -0.72 8.31
CA PRO A 118 -17.24 -2.11 8.06
C PRO A 118 -15.73 -2.26 7.97
N GLU A 119 -15.22 -3.35 8.51
CA GLU A 119 -13.81 -3.68 8.45
C GLU A 119 -13.43 -4.26 7.09
N THR A 120 -12.39 -3.69 6.46
CA THR A 120 -11.84 -4.25 5.23
C THR A 120 -11.01 -5.49 5.55
N HIS A 121 -11.27 -6.60 4.87
CA HIS A 121 -10.43 -7.80 5.01
C HIS A 121 -9.05 -7.54 4.38
N MET A 122 -7.97 -7.77 5.13
CA MET A 122 -6.61 -7.36 4.74
C MET A 122 -6.04 -8.01 3.48
N SER A 123 -6.63 -9.11 3.00
CA SER A 123 -6.31 -9.66 1.68
C SER A 123 -6.71 -8.72 0.54
N VAL A 124 -7.68 -7.82 0.75
CA VAL A 124 -8.20 -6.90 -0.27
C VAL A 124 -7.21 -5.78 -0.56
N PRO A 125 -6.75 -4.96 0.41
CA PRO A 125 -5.75 -3.93 0.18
C PRO A 125 -4.35 -4.51 -0.07
N HIS A 126 -4.06 -5.69 0.46
CA HIS A 126 -2.79 -6.39 0.29
C HIS A 126 -1.57 -5.43 0.34
N GLY A 127 -0.73 -5.37 -0.71
CA GLY A 127 0.41 -4.45 -0.79
C GLY A 127 0.06 -2.96 -0.85
N ALA A 128 -1.22 -2.60 -1.00
CA ALA A 128 -1.67 -1.22 -1.08
C ALA A 128 -2.10 -0.61 0.27
N GLY A 129 -2.26 -1.42 1.35
CA GLY A 129 -2.78 -0.85 2.58
C GLY A 129 -2.97 -1.82 3.75
N ALA A 130 -2.33 -2.98 3.76
CA ALA A 130 -2.52 -3.97 4.82
C ALA A 130 -1.55 -3.83 6.01
N ILE A 131 -0.91 -2.70 6.20
CA ILE A 131 0.02 -2.47 7.33
C ILE A 131 -0.72 -1.79 8.48
N VAL A 132 -0.58 -2.38 9.66
CA VAL A 132 -0.92 -1.78 10.96
C VAL A 132 0.36 -1.28 11.61
N SER A 133 0.33 -0.09 12.19
CA SER A 133 1.50 0.53 12.82
C SER A 133 1.11 1.55 13.88
N THR A 134 2.10 2.02 14.63
CA THR A 134 1.99 3.16 15.55
C THR A 134 2.75 4.37 15.00
N ALA A 135 2.43 5.56 15.48
CA ALA A 135 3.17 6.79 15.16
C ALA A 135 4.67 6.66 15.50
N LYS A 136 5.00 5.98 16.60
CA LYS A 136 6.38 5.72 17.02
C LYS A 136 7.13 4.88 15.99
N ASP A 137 6.57 3.73 15.60
CA ASP A 137 7.20 2.82 14.65
C ASP A 137 7.28 3.44 13.26
N THR A 138 6.24 4.17 12.85
CA THR A 138 6.24 4.92 11.58
C THR A 138 7.36 5.95 11.54
N ASN A 139 7.57 6.73 12.61
CA ASN A 139 8.69 7.67 12.70
C ASN A 139 10.04 6.96 12.64
N GLN A 140 10.19 5.84 13.34
CA GLN A 140 11.42 5.02 13.32
C GLN A 140 11.69 4.45 11.92
N PHE A 141 10.65 4.02 11.20
CA PHE A 141 10.76 3.57 9.82
C PHE A 141 11.27 4.68 8.90
N PHE A 142 10.67 5.88 8.94
CA PHE A 142 11.11 6.99 8.12
C PHE A 142 12.53 7.44 8.46
N THR A 143 12.89 7.53 9.74
CA THR A 143 14.26 7.81 10.16
C THR A 143 15.23 6.81 9.55
N ALA A 144 14.95 5.50 9.65
CA ALA A 144 15.79 4.46 9.10
C ALA A 144 15.90 4.52 7.56
N LEU A 145 14.80 4.87 6.88
CA LEU A 145 14.77 5.04 5.43
C LEU A 145 15.69 6.17 4.98
N PHE A 146 15.57 7.35 5.61
CA PHE A 146 16.37 8.53 5.25
C PHE A 146 17.83 8.43 5.70
N ASP A 147 18.13 7.67 6.76
CA ASP A 147 19.50 7.35 7.20
C ASP A 147 20.18 6.28 6.31
N GLY A 148 19.50 5.79 5.26
CA GLY A 148 20.07 4.81 4.33
C GLY A 148 20.19 3.39 4.91
N ARG A 149 19.48 3.07 5.98
CA ARG A 149 19.51 1.74 6.62
C ARG A 149 18.67 0.68 5.89
N LEU A 150 17.75 1.10 5.03
CA LEU A 150 16.83 0.21 4.31
C LEU A 150 17.19 0.03 2.84
N ILE A 151 17.60 1.09 2.19
CA ILE A 151 17.93 1.13 0.76
C ILE A 151 19.18 1.96 0.51
N SER A 152 19.82 1.76 -0.63
CA SER A 152 21.00 2.55 -1.02
C SER A 152 20.64 4.04 -1.24
N SER A 153 21.63 4.93 -1.11
CA SER A 153 21.45 6.35 -1.38
C SER A 153 20.97 6.63 -2.80
N ASP A 154 21.37 5.82 -3.79
CA ASP A 154 20.88 5.94 -5.17
C ASP A 154 19.42 5.59 -5.27
N SER A 155 18.98 4.51 -4.61
CA SER A 155 17.59 4.11 -4.55
C SER A 155 16.74 5.15 -3.83
N LEU A 156 17.23 5.70 -2.72
CA LEU A 156 16.54 6.78 -1.99
C LEU A 156 16.40 8.03 -2.86
N ARG A 157 17.47 8.46 -3.55
CA ARG A 157 17.39 9.58 -4.50
C ARG A 157 16.36 9.36 -5.60
N ALA A 158 16.32 8.14 -6.16
CA ALA A 158 15.30 7.80 -7.15
C ALA A 158 13.88 7.82 -6.58
N MET A 159 13.71 7.35 -5.33
CA MET A 159 12.43 7.27 -4.63
C MET A 159 11.84 8.66 -4.35
N ILE A 160 12.66 9.62 -3.90
CA ILE A 160 12.21 10.98 -3.55
C ILE A 160 12.19 11.94 -4.73
N LYS A 161 12.68 11.54 -5.91
CA LYS A 161 12.59 12.37 -7.12
C LYS A 161 11.15 12.48 -7.58
N LEU A 162 10.56 13.65 -7.38
CA LEU A 162 9.17 13.91 -7.72
C LEU A 162 8.99 14.24 -9.21
N GLU A 163 7.93 13.68 -9.80
CA GLU A 163 7.39 14.04 -11.10
C GLU A 163 5.89 14.27 -10.91
N ASP A 164 5.39 15.46 -11.20
CA ASP A 164 4.02 15.90 -10.88
C ASP A 164 3.64 15.73 -9.38
N GLY A 165 4.60 16.03 -8.49
CA GLY A 165 4.40 15.92 -7.05
C GLY A 165 4.47 14.51 -6.46
N TYR A 166 4.76 13.48 -7.27
CA TYR A 166 4.80 12.08 -6.83
C TYR A 166 6.11 11.39 -7.21
N GLY A 167 6.75 10.72 -6.25
CA GLY A 167 7.95 9.89 -6.44
C GLY A 167 7.63 8.41 -6.55
N LEU A 168 8.53 7.54 -6.12
CA LEU A 168 8.31 6.09 -6.09
C LEU A 168 7.74 5.70 -4.71
N GLY A 169 6.42 5.73 -4.56
CA GLY A 169 5.72 5.46 -3.31
C GLY A 169 5.76 6.61 -2.30
N MET A 170 6.14 7.80 -2.72
CA MET A 170 6.20 8.99 -1.87
C MET A 170 5.58 10.20 -2.57
N THR A 171 5.01 11.09 -1.79
CA THR A 171 4.54 12.40 -2.24
C THR A 171 5.11 13.49 -1.33
N ALA A 172 5.29 14.70 -1.84
CA ALA A 172 5.55 15.84 -1.00
C ALA A 172 4.23 16.38 -0.45
N ALA A 173 4.22 16.69 0.84
CA ALA A 173 3.17 17.50 1.45
C ALA A 173 3.82 18.79 1.97
N PRO A 174 3.18 19.97 1.80
CA PRO A 174 3.64 21.19 2.46
C PRO A 174 3.58 20.97 3.97
N PHE A 175 4.68 21.32 4.65
CA PHE A 175 4.77 21.24 6.10
C PHE A 175 4.73 22.66 6.66
N GLY A 176 3.72 22.97 7.45
CA GLY A 176 3.69 24.21 8.24
C GLY A 176 3.11 25.44 7.53
N GLU A 177 1.98 25.32 6.84
CA GLU A 177 1.06 26.45 6.55
C GLU A 177 -0.13 26.41 7.52
#